data_cd54e3e74e383d35dcb2e6f89ef51442
#
_entry.id   cd54e3e74e383d35dcb2e6f89ef51442
#
_cell.length_a   1.000
_cell.length_b   1.000
_cell.length_c   1.000
_cell.angle_alpha   90.00
_cell.angle_beta   90.00
_cell.angle_gamma   90.00
#
_symmetry.space_group_name_H-M   'P 1'
#
loop_
_entity.id
_entity.type
_entity.pdbx_description
1 polymer ?
#
loop_
_entity_poly.entity_id
_entity_poly.type
_entity_poly.pdbx_seq_one_letter_code
_entity_poly.pdbx_strand_id
1 'polypeptide(L)'
;LRASHALDFDDLLLLGVRLFREHPELTAHIDHVLVDEFQDTNAVQYELLCRLSPHVSVVGDPDQSIYSWRHADMRHIERMHLDFPGLHRVLLEENYRSTPQILDAALSVMQQDPLRIPKGLYTALASGPPVVVRACHDADDEALLVARDIRQHARTTPYAHMSVLLRTTAHSRPFESVFHRLNIPYRLLGGVRFFDRAEVRDLLAYLTLADNPAYTPAVLRVLNVPKRGIGPQSVQMLAAAAQHEQVPLLTHLAHTHALRPALLRAVRSFVDIAHELHALRHAPVADLLHRVLHLTRYEEHLRQTSDADTRWDHVQELIHLATASPDLSSFLESSALASDPATNTSCVTISTCHAAKGLEWPIVFLPAVEHGVFPFYRCSTPDEHREERRLLYVAMTRAQTQLYVSWAHRRLVLSEWSDRAPSPF
;
A
#
# COMPACT_ATOMS: atom_id res chain seq x y z
N LEU A 1 2.25 28.78 6.86
CA LEU A 1 2.57 28.77 5.45
C LEU A 1 2.74 30.21 4.91
N ARG A 2 1.76 31.13 5.05
CA ARG A 2 1.85 32.52 4.53
C ARG A 2 3.07 33.28 5.03
N ALA A 3 3.41 33.17 6.34
CA ALA A 3 4.61 33.80 6.92
C ALA A 3 5.94 33.26 6.33
N SER A 4 5.89 32.07 5.72
CA SER A 4 7.04 31.42 5.08
C SER A 4 7.02 31.52 3.56
N HIS A 5 6.11 32.32 2.99
CA HIS A 5 5.86 32.44 1.54
C HIS A 5 5.65 31.06 0.86
N ALA A 6 4.99 30.14 1.55
CA ALA A 6 4.71 28.77 1.08
C ALA A 6 3.20 28.56 0.94
N LEU A 7 2.82 27.69 0.00
CA LEU A 7 1.44 27.23 -0.26
C LEU A 7 1.40 25.71 -0.09
N ASP A 8 0.27 25.18 0.32
CA ASP A 8 -0.03 23.75 0.19
C ASP A 8 -0.82 23.48 -1.10
N PHE A 9 -1.12 22.20 -1.36
CA PHE A 9 -1.83 21.80 -2.58
C PHE A 9 -3.27 22.33 -2.64
N ASP A 10 -3.95 22.46 -1.50
CA ASP A 10 -5.32 23.02 -1.44
C ASP A 10 -5.29 24.52 -1.71
N ASP A 11 -4.29 25.24 -1.19
CA ASP A 11 -4.07 26.64 -1.47
C ASP A 11 -3.94 26.92 -2.98
N LEU A 12 -3.26 26.03 -3.74
CA LEU A 12 -3.09 26.21 -5.19
C LEU A 12 -4.44 26.25 -5.91
N LEU A 13 -5.39 25.37 -5.53
CA LEU A 13 -6.72 25.37 -6.13
C LEU A 13 -7.56 26.57 -5.68
N LEU A 14 -7.60 26.84 -4.38
CA LEU A 14 -8.38 27.94 -3.81
C LEU A 14 -7.92 29.30 -4.31
N LEU A 15 -6.62 29.53 -4.35
CA LEU A 15 -6.04 30.79 -4.86
C LEU A 15 -6.17 30.89 -6.38
N GLY A 16 -6.12 29.75 -7.11
CA GLY A 16 -6.39 29.70 -8.55
C GLY A 16 -7.83 30.14 -8.88
N VAL A 17 -8.82 29.60 -8.17
CA VAL A 17 -10.23 30.03 -8.29
C VAL A 17 -10.38 31.52 -7.98
N ARG A 18 -9.75 31.99 -6.90
CA ARG A 18 -9.78 33.42 -6.54
C ARG A 18 -9.12 34.29 -7.59
N LEU A 19 -7.96 33.90 -8.11
CA LEU A 19 -7.24 34.64 -9.16
C LEU A 19 -8.12 34.81 -10.40
N PHE A 20 -8.73 33.75 -10.90
CA PHE A 20 -9.58 33.80 -12.11
C PHE A 20 -10.92 34.47 -11.85
N ARG A 21 -11.37 34.60 -10.58
CA ARG A 21 -12.52 35.41 -10.21
C ARG A 21 -12.19 36.92 -10.23
N GLU A 22 -11.02 37.29 -9.71
CA GLU A 22 -10.57 38.68 -9.65
C GLU A 22 -10.02 39.17 -10.99
N HIS A 23 -9.46 38.27 -11.81
CA HIS A 23 -8.77 38.53 -13.08
C HIS A 23 -9.24 37.59 -14.21
N PRO A 24 -10.50 37.72 -14.69
CA PRO A 24 -11.02 36.85 -15.73
C PRO A 24 -10.30 36.99 -17.07
N GLU A 25 -9.60 38.10 -17.32
CA GLU A 25 -8.77 38.33 -18.49
C GLU A 25 -7.63 37.30 -18.63
N LEU A 26 -7.18 36.70 -17.54
CA LEU A 26 -6.10 35.71 -17.56
C LEU A 26 -6.52 34.40 -18.25
N THR A 27 -7.79 34.11 -18.35
CA THR A 27 -8.33 32.92 -18.99
C THR A 27 -8.87 33.19 -20.41
N ALA A 28 -8.87 34.44 -20.87
CA ALA A 28 -9.47 34.86 -22.14
C ALA A 28 -8.80 34.22 -23.38
N HIS A 29 -7.62 33.64 -23.24
CA HIS A 29 -6.90 32.94 -24.31
C HIS A 29 -7.23 31.43 -24.35
N ILE A 30 -8.04 30.91 -23.41
CA ILE A 30 -8.43 29.50 -23.34
C ILE A 30 -9.74 29.33 -24.10
N ASP A 31 -9.65 28.82 -25.31
CA ASP A 31 -10.84 28.62 -26.17
C ASP A 31 -11.66 27.41 -25.72
N HIS A 32 -11.02 26.32 -25.26
CA HIS A 32 -11.69 25.09 -24.92
C HIS A 32 -10.95 24.35 -23.80
N VAL A 33 -11.71 23.74 -22.88
CA VAL A 33 -11.17 22.94 -21.77
C VAL A 33 -11.62 21.49 -21.94
N LEU A 34 -10.68 20.57 -21.86
CA LEU A 34 -10.92 19.12 -21.84
C LEU A 34 -10.65 18.59 -20.44
N VAL A 35 -11.63 17.88 -19.87
CA VAL A 35 -11.52 17.31 -18.52
C VAL A 35 -11.70 15.81 -18.60
N ASP A 36 -10.70 15.08 -18.11
CA ASP A 36 -10.77 13.64 -17.93
C ASP A 36 -11.11 13.29 -16.48
N GLU A 37 -11.62 12.06 -16.25
CA GLU A 37 -12.02 11.53 -14.92
C GLU A 37 -12.95 12.50 -14.16
N PHE A 38 -13.90 13.11 -14.88
CA PHE A 38 -14.77 14.18 -14.34
C PHE A 38 -15.56 13.76 -13.10
N GLN A 39 -15.89 12.48 -12.94
CA GLN A 39 -16.60 11.94 -11.75
C GLN A 39 -15.80 12.08 -10.45
N ASP A 40 -14.49 12.35 -10.51
CA ASP A 40 -13.64 12.54 -9.34
C ASP A 40 -13.43 14.01 -8.96
N THR A 41 -14.14 14.93 -9.66
CA THR A 41 -14.00 16.36 -9.47
C THR A 41 -14.66 16.82 -8.18
N ASN A 42 -13.94 17.60 -7.35
CA ASN A 42 -14.48 18.26 -6.18
C ASN A 42 -15.06 19.66 -6.51
N ALA A 43 -15.75 20.28 -5.56
CA ALA A 43 -16.43 21.57 -5.75
C ALA A 43 -15.49 22.71 -6.18
N VAL A 44 -14.26 22.74 -5.67
CA VAL A 44 -13.28 23.77 -6.03
C VAL A 44 -12.77 23.58 -7.44
N GLN A 45 -12.50 22.34 -7.84
CA GLN A 45 -12.09 21.99 -9.20
C GLN A 45 -13.23 22.27 -10.20
N TYR A 46 -14.47 21.99 -9.83
CA TYR A 46 -15.63 22.31 -10.65
C TYR A 46 -15.80 23.83 -10.83
N GLU A 47 -15.65 24.62 -9.76
CA GLU A 47 -15.67 26.09 -9.85
C GLU A 47 -14.54 26.62 -10.72
N LEU A 48 -13.34 26.04 -10.63
CA LEU A 48 -12.21 26.38 -11.48
C LEU A 48 -12.55 26.12 -12.96
N LEU A 49 -13.13 24.96 -13.28
CA LEU A 49 -13.55 24.59 -14.63
C LEU A 49 -14.51 25.63 -15.22
N CYS A 50 -15.55 26.04 -14.46
CA CYS A 50 -16.53 27.02 -14.91
C CYS A 50 -15.92 28.41 -15.20
N ARG A 51 -14.70 28.71 -14.71
CA ARG A 51 -14.02 29.98 -14.92
C ARG A 51 -12.98 29.96 -16.04
N LEU A 52 -12.57 28.76 -16.46
CA LEU A 52 -11.49 28.63 -17.45
C LEU A 52 -11.97 28.90 -18.88
N SER A 53 -13.14 28.41 -19.27
CA SER A 53 -13.70 28.62 -20.60
C SER A 53 -15.20 28.35 -20.60
N PRO A 54 -15.98 29.04 -21.49
CA PRO A 54 -17.37 28.69 -21.72
C PRO A 54 -17.53 27.40 -22.55
N HIS A 55 -16.46 26.92 -23.21
CA HIS A 55 -16.47 25.70 -24.03
C HIS A 55 -15.73 24.58 -23.31
N VAL A 56 -16.48 23.56 -22.93
CA VAL A 56 -15.97 22.45 -22.09
C VAL A 56 -16.38 21.12 -22.69
N SER A 57 -15.44 20.19 -22.73
CA SER A 57 -15.70 18.77 -22.95
C SER A 57 -15.22 17.98 -21.74
N VAL A 58 -16.09 17.17 -21.16
CA VAL A 58 -15.77 16.34 -20.02
C VAL A 58 -15.95 14.86 -20.35
N VAL A 59 -15.04 14.03 -19.89
CA VAL A 59 -15.14 12.57 -19.97
C VAL A 59 -15.12 12.01 -18.58
N GLY A 60 -15.99 11.04 -18.29
CA GLY A 60 -16.05 10.42 -16.98
C GLY A 60 -17.01 9.25 -16.93
N ASP A 61 -16.82 8.39 -15.96
CA ASP A 61 -17.67 7.25 -15.69
C ASP A 61 -18.22 7.31 -14.26
N PRO A 62 -19.52 7.59 -14.07
CA PRO A 62 -20.14 7.60 -12.74
C PRO A 62 -19.97 6.30 -11.95
N ASP A 63 -19.90 5.14 -12.64
CA ASP A 63 -19.69 3.83 -12.02
C ASP A 63 -18.24 3.66 -11.48
N GLN A 64 -17.33 4.59 -11.81
CA GLN A 64 -15.95 4.61 -11.31
C GLN A 64 -15.66 5.75 -10.33
N SER A 65 -16.69 6.43 -9.79
CA SER A 65 -16.53 7.45 -8.73
C SER A 65 -16.28 6.77 -7.38
N ILE A 66 -15.02 6.80 -6.92
CA ILE A 66 -14.51 6.10 -5.73
C ILE A 66 -13.67 7.01 -4.81
N TYR A 67 -13.81 8.34 -4.94
CA TYR A 67 -13.03 9.32 -4.20
C TYR A 67 -13.90 10.34 -3.45
N SER A 68 -15.10 9.93 -2.93
CA SER A 68 -15.94 10.80 -2.12
C SER A 68 -15.21 11.29 -0.86
N TRP A 69 -14.32 10.47 -0.29
CA TRP A 69 -13.44 10.83 0.81
C TRP A 69 -12.40 11.93 0.48
N ARG A 70 -12.20 12.23 -0.81
CA ARG A 70 -11.48 13.41 -1.33
C ARG A 70 -12.41 14.53 -1.75
N HIS A 71 -13.67 14.49 -1.33
CA HIS A 71 -14.70 15.45 -1.67
C HIS A 71 -15.14 15.46 -3.15
N ALA A 72 -14.90 14.35 -3.89
CA ALA A 72 -15.50 14.17 -5.21
C ALA A 72 -17.03 14.15 -5.09
N ASP A 73 -17.71 14.88 -5.97
CA ASP A 73 -19.16 15.04 -5.91
C ASP A 73 -19.81 14.77 -7.27
N MET A 74 -20.48 13.64 -7.36
CA MET A 74 -21.20 13.23 -8.59
C MET A 74 -22.32 14.18 -9.02
N ARG A 75 -22.84 15.02 -8.10
CA ARG A 75 -23.87 16.03 -8.44
C ARG A 75 -23.37 17.04 -9.45
N HIS A 76 -22.06 17.19 -9.63
CA HIS A 76 -21.49 18.04 -10.67
C HIS A 76 -21.89 17.59 -12.08
N ILE A 77 -22.10 16.29 -12.32
CA ILE A 77 -22.56 15.77 -13.60
C ILE A 77 -23.95 16.30 -13.95
N GLU A 78 -24.86 16.34 -12.99
CA GLU A 78 -26.19 16.90 -13.16
C GLU A 78 -26.16 18.42 -13.31
N ARG A 79 -25.30 19.09 -12.51
CA ARG A 79 -25.14 20.53 -12.53
C ARG A 79 -24.58 21.07 -13.84
N MET A 80 -23.78 20.28 -14.56
CA MET A 80 -23.25 20.64 -15.90
C MET A 80 -24.33 21.08 -16.87
N HIS A 81 -25.51 20.46 -16.85
CA HIS A 81 -26.62 20.84 -17.75
C HIS A 81 -27.18 22.24 -17.45
N LEU A 82 -27.01 22.72 -16.19
CA LEU A 82 -27.45 24.05 -15.78
C LEU A 82 -26.39 25.12 -16.09
N ASP A 83 -25.12 24.79 -15.84
CA ASP A 83 -24.01 25.73 -15.94
C ASP A 83 -23.50 25.87 -17.39
N PHE A 84 -23.74 24.86 -18.26
CA PHE A 84 -23.37 24.83 -19.67
C PHE A 84 -24.58 24.54 -20.56
N PRO A 85 -25.41 25.55 -20.86
CA PRO A 85 -26.57 25.38 -21.72
C PRO A 85 -26.15 24.91 -23.12
N GLY A 86 -26.79 23.87 -23.64
CA GLY A 86 -26.42 23.27 -24.90
C GLY A 86 -25.44 22.10 -24.84
N LEU A 87 -25.13 21.61 -23.62
CA LEU A 87 -24.33 20.41 -23.41
C LEU A 87 -24.93 19.19 -24.12
N HIS A 88 -24.12 18.54 -24.96
CA HIS A 88 -24.49 17.28 -25.62
C HIS A 88 -23.88 16.11 -24.87
N ARG A 89 -24.71 15.14 -24.50
CA ARG A 89 -24.29 13.92 -23.83
C ARG A 89 -24.14 12.79 -24.86
N VAL A 90 -22.96 12.18 -24.87
CA VAL A 90 -22.64 11.00 -25.68
C VAL A 90 -22.29 9.85 -24.75
N LEU A 91 -22.87 8.67 -24.97
CA LEU A 91 -22.54 7.45 -24.23
C LEU A 91 -21.50 6.65 -25.00
N LEU A 92 -20.38 6.32 -24.33
CA LEU A 92 -19.38 5.41 -24.87
C LEU A 92 -19.65 4.03 -24.25
N GLU A 93 -20.28 3.14 -25.03
CA GLU A 93 -20.81 1.86 -24.51
C GLU A 93 -19.93 0.67 -24.83
N GLU A 94 -18.96 0.79 -25.72
CA GLU A 94 -18.06 -0.30 -26.09
C GLU A 94 -16.85 -0.36 -25.13
N ASN A 95 -16.68 -1.52 -24.49
CA ASN A 95 -15.54 -1.84 -23.64
C ASN A 95 -14.47 -2.58 -24.44
N TYR A 96 -13.25 -2.05 -24.48
CA TYR A 96 -12.11 -2.62 -25.20
C TYR A 96 -11.11 -3.34 -24.30
N ARG A 97 -11.36 -3.40 -22.97
CA ARG A 97 -10.42 -3.93 -21.99
C ARG A 97 -10.69 -5.38 -21.62
N SER A 98 -11.91 -5.66 -21.22
CA SER A 98 -12.28 -6.91 -20.53
C SER A 98 -13.06 -7.84 -21.44
N THR A 99 -12.84 -9.14 -21.30
CA THR A 99 -13.67 -10.17 -21.93
C THR A 99 -15.13 -10.09 -21.48
N PRO A 100 -16.11 -10.61 -22.27
CA PRO A 100 -17.53 -10.59 -21.92
C PRO A 100 -17.81 -11.13 -20.52
N GLN A 101 -17.16 -12.23 -20.12
CA GLN A 101 -17.38 -12.88 -18.83
C GLN A 101 -17.03 -11.97 -17.64
N ILE A 102 -15.95 -11.19 -17.78
CA ILE A 102 -15.53 -10.23 -16.74
C ILE A 102 -16.49 -9.05 -16.72
N LEU A 103 -16.84 -8.53 -17.88
CA LEU A 103 -17.76 -7.40 -18.00
C LEU A 103 -19.13 -7.73 -17.43
N ASP A 104 -19.70 -8.88 -17.77
CA ASP A 104 -21.01 -9.34 -17.28
C ASP A 104 -21.00 -9.53 -15.75
N ALA A 105 -19.96 -10.15 -15.20
CA ALA A 105 -19.81 -10.30 -13.76
C ALA A 105 -19.71 -8.93 -13.05
N ALA A 106 -18.93 -8.00 -13.58
CA ALA A 106 -18.79 -6.66 -13.00
C ALA A 106 -20.10 -5.86 -13.11
N LEU A 107 -20.81 -5.96 -14.23
CA LEU A 107 -22.11 -5.30 -14.43
C LEU A 107 -23.18 -5.89 -13.49
N SER A 108 -23.16 -7.18 -13.20
CA SER A 108 -24.11 -7.81 -12.24
C SER A 108 -23.98 -7.20 -10.85
N VAL A 109 -22.77 -6.85 -10.41
CA VAL A 109 -22.54 -6.11 -9.15
C VAL A 109 -23.20 -4.74 -9.21
N MET A 110 -23.07 -4.00 -10.31
CA MET A 110 -23.60 -2.64 -10.46
C MET A 110 -25.11 -2.59 -10.67
N GLN A 111 -25.74 -3.62 -11.24
CA GLN A 111 -27.20 -3.68 -11.46
C GLN A 111 -28.00 -3.60 -10.16
N GLN A 112 -27.41 -3.92 -9.03
CA GLN A 112 -28.06 -3.84 -7.73
C GLN A 112 -28.06 -2.40 -7.14
N ASP A 113 -27.44 -1.41 -7.79
CA ASP A 113 -27.50 -0.01 -7.37
C ASP A 113 -28.75 0.65 -7.99
N PRO A 114 -29.77 1.03 -7.18
CA PRO A 114 -31.00 1.60 -7.68
C PRO A 114 -30.82 3.01 -8.27
N LEU A 115 -29.73 3.70 -7.98
CA LEU A 115 -29.44 5.04 -8.46
C LEU A 115 -28.41 5.06 -9.61
N ARG A 116 -28.05 3.89 -10.12
CA ARG A 116 -27.14 3.78 -11.25
C ARG A 116 -27.74 4.41 -12.51
N ILE A 117 -26.94 5.21 -13.20
CA ILE A 117 -27.31 5.71 -14.54
C ILE A 117 -27.19 4.52 -15.52
N PRO A 118 -28.29 4.09 -16.15
CA PRO A 118 -28.23 2.96 -17.08
C PRO A 118 -27.30 3.23 -18.26
N LYS A 119 -26.45 2.25 -18.59
CA LYS A 119 -25.59 2.22 -19.78
C LYS A 119 -25.59 0.80 -20.32
N GLY A 120 -25.65 0.69 -21.65
CA GLY A 120 -25.61 -0.58 -22.38
C GLY A 120 -24.18 -1.02 -22.68
N LEU A 121 -23.34 -1.18 -21.65
CA LEU A 121 -21.94 -1.60 -21.86
C LEU A 121 -21.87 -2.98 -22.50
N TYR A 122 -21.11 -3.10 -23.58
CA TYR A 122 -20.82 -4.35 -24.29
C TYR A 122 -19.34 -4.39 -24.70
N THR A 123 -18.88 -5.55 -25.11
CA THR A 123 -17.53 -5.71 -25.67
C THR A 123 -17.58 -6.57 -26.92
N ALA A 124 -16.78 -6.21 -27.92
CA ALA A 124 -16.56 -6.99 -29.16
C ALA A 124 -15.40 -7.99 -29.02
N LEU A 125 -14.72 -8.04 -27.85
CA LEU A 125 -13.64 -8.99 -27.62
C LEU A 125 -14.15 -10.43 -27.61
N ALA A 126 -13.27 -11.37 -27.98
CA ALA A 126 -13.60 -12.79 -27.94
C ALA A 126 -13.89 -13.25 -26.51
N SER A 127 -14.74 -14.27 -26.36
CA SER A 127 -15.04 -14.90 -25.09
C SER A 127 -13.76 -15.40 -24.42
N GLY A 128 -13.61 -15.04 -23.16
CA GLY A 128 -12.51 -15.47 -22.29
C GLY A 128 -12.89 -16.64 -21.39
N PRO A 129 -12.00 -17.05 -20.49
CA PRO A 129 -12.34 -18.03 -19.46
C PRO A 129 -13.38 -17.48 -18.48
N PRO A 130 -14.12 -18.35 -17.78
CA PRO A 130 -15.09 -17.91 -16.78
C PRO A 130 -14.40 -17.21 -15.61
N VAL A 131 -15.10 -16.28 -14.97
CA VAL A 131 -14.67 -15.71 -13.69
C VAL A 131 -14.68 -16.82 -12.63
N VAL A 132 -13.59 -16.94 -11.88
CA VAL A 132 -13.44 -17.99 -10.86
C VAL A 132 -13.74 -17.40 -9.49
N VAL A 133 -14.75 -17.95 -8.80
CA VAL A 133 -15.10 -17.55 -7.43
C VAL A 133 -14.75 -18.71 -6.48
N ARG A 134 -14.01 -18.43 -5.39
CA ARG A 134 -13.56 -19.46 -4.44
C ARG A 134 -13.80 -19.04 -3.00
N ALA A 135 -14.25 -20.02 -2.19
CA ALA A 135 -14.23 -19.93 -0.74
C ALA A 135 -12.95 -20.60 -0.22
N CYS A 136 -12.25 -19.94 0.68
CA CYS A 136 -11.03 -20.41 1.32
C CYS A 136 -11.27 -20.61 2.82
N HIS A 137 -10.47 -21.45 3.47
CA HIS A 137 -10.63 -21.70 4.89
C HIS A 137 -10.27 -20.46 5.72
N ASP A 138 -9.10 -19.87 5.45
CA ASP A 138 -8.61 -18.65 6.09
C ASP A 138 -7.74 -17.83 5.13
N ALA A 139 -7.14 -16.74 5.64
CA ALA A 139 -6.33 -15.83 4.86
C ALA A 139 -5.06 -16.48 4.30
N ASP A 140 -4.46 -17.42 5.03
CA ASP A 140 -3.23 -18.11 4.61
C ASP A 140 -3.53 -19.13 3.52
N ASP A 141 -4.64 -19.86 3.64
CA ASP A 141 -5.13 -20.77 2.59
C ASP A 141 -5.46 -19.98 1.31
N GLU A 142 -6.13 -18.82 1.45
CA GLU A 142 -6.42 -17.92 0.33
C GLU A 142 -5.13 -17.46 -0.37
N ALA A 143 -4.13 -17.03 0.38
CA ALA A 143 -2.85 -16.58 -0.17
C ALA A 143 -2.08 -17.73 -0.85
N LEU A 144 -2.13 -18.94 -0.30
CA LEU A 144 -1.53 -20.13 -0.90
C LEU A 144 -2.20 -20.51 -2.22
N LEU A 145 -3.54 -20.46 -2.29
CA LEU A 145 -4.29 -20.74 -3.52
C LEU A 145 -3.96 -19.72 -4.61
N VAL A 146 -3.95 -18.41 -4.28
CA VAL A 146 -3.55 -17.35 -5.21
C VAL A 146 -2.11 -17.54 -5.69
N ALA A 147 -1.18 -17.85 -4.80
CA ALA A 147 0.22 -18.09 -5.17
C ALA A 147 0.38 -19.31 -6.09
N ARG A 148 -0.41 -20.37 -5.88
CA ARG A 148 -0.43 -21.55 -6.75
C ARG A 148 -0.91 -21.19 -8.16
N ASP A 149 -2.01 -20.44 -8.26
CA ASP A 149 -2.55 -20.03 -9.56
C ASP A 149 -1.57 -19.10 -10.29
N ILE A 150 -0.95 -18.14 -9.59
CA ILE A 150 0.11 -17.27 -10.13
C ILE A 150 1.26 -18.13 -10.70
N ARG A 151 1.75 -19.13 -9.96
CA ARG A 151 2.82 -20.02 -10.45
C ARG A 151 2.38 -20.88 -11.64
N GLN A 152 1.12 -21.27 -11.70
CA GLN A 152 0.57 -21.97 -12.85
C GLN A 152 0.54 -21.08 -14.09
N HIS A 153 0.05 -19.84 -13.95
CA HIS A 153 0.04 -18.86 -15.05
C HIS A 153 1.46 -18.42 -15.45
N ALA A 154 2.39 -18.35 -14.53
CA ALA A 154 3.76 -17.95 -14.79
C ALA A 154 4.52 -18.90 -15.74
N ARG A 155 3.96 -20.08 -16.06
CA ARG A 155 4.50 -20.98 -17.08
C ARG A 155 4.37 -20.45 -18.51
N THR A 156 3.37 -19.55 -18.73
CA THR A 156 3.05 -19.01 -20.07
C THR A 156 2.92 -17.49 -20.07
N THR A 157 2.77 -16.86 -18.91
CA THR A 157 2.48 -15.43 -18.78
C THR A 157 3.46 -14.79 -17.81
N PRO A 158 4.13 -13.69 -18.17
CA PRO A 158 5.04 -12.98 -17.25
C PRO A 158 4.35 -12.53 -15.98
N TYR A 159 5.07 -12.53 -14.85
CA TYR A 159 4.55 -12.03 -13.56
C TYR A 159 4.03 -10.59 -13.62
N ALA A 160 4.63 -9.74 -14.46
CA ALA A 160 4.17 -8.34 -14.65
C ALA A 160 2.74 -8.21 -15.17
N HIS A 161 2.19 -9.28 -15.78
CA HIS A 161 0.82 -9.33 -16.30
C HIS A 161 -0.20 -9.82 -15.25
N MET A 162 0.21 -9.98 -14.01
CA MET A 162 -0.61 -10.46 -12.91
C MET A 162 -0.66 -9.43 -11.79
N SER A 163 -1.83 -9.27 -11.19
CA SER A 163 -1.98 -8.42 -10.01
C SER A 163 -2.87 -9.04 -8.95
N VAL A 164 -2.59 -8.69 -7.69
CA VAL A 164 -3.46 -8.96 -6.53
C VAL A 164 -3.99 -7.63 -6.05
N LEU A 165 -5.32 -7.45 -6.10
CA LEU A 165 -5.97 -6.21 -5.73
C LEU A 165 -6.69 -6.39 -4.39
N LEU A 166 -6.40 -5.51 -3.44
CA LEU A 166 -6.86 -5.58 -2.05
C LEU A 166 -7.69 -4.35 -1.69
N ARG A 167 -8.66 -4.51 -0.81
CA ARG A 167 -9.42 -3.36 -0.31
C ARG A 167 -8.54 -2.42 0.53
N THR A 168 -7.68 -2.97 1.36
CA THR A 168 -6.73 -2.22 2.20
C THR A 168 -5.35 -2.88 2.18
N THR A 169 -4.31 -2.09 2.44
CA THR A 169 -2.92 -2.59 2.51
C THR A 169 -2.73 -3.60 3.66
N ALA A 170 -3.56 -3.54 4.71
CA ALA A 170 -3.49 -4.50 5.82
C ALA A 170 -3.69 -5.96 5.37
N HIS A 171 -4.46 -6.18 4.29
CA HIS A 171 -4.69 -7.53 3.74
C HIS A 171 -3.53 -8.04 2.86
N SER A 172 -2.45 -7.26 2.64
CA SER A 172 -1.33 -7.73 1.82
C SER A 172 -0.44 -8.76 2.51
N ARG A 173 -0.40 -8.74 3.85
CA ARG A 173 0.54 -9.53 4.66
C ARG A 173 0.58 -11.04 4.34
N PRO A 174 -0.55 -11.78 4.29
CA PRO A 174 -0.53 -13.20 3.97
C PRO A 174 0.07 -13.44 2.58
N PHE A 175 -0.24 -12.58 1.59
CA PHE A 175 0.29 -12.68 0.23
C PHE A 175 1.79 -12.40 0.19
N GLU A 176 2.26 -11.33 0.85
CA GLU A 176 3.68 -11.00 0.94
C GLU A 176 4.48 -12.15 1.58
N SER A 177 3.98 -12.72 2.68
CA SER A 177 4.58 -13.87 3.37
C SER A 177 4.67 -15.11 2.47
N VAL A 178 3.57 -15.49 1.83
CA VAL A 178 3.51 -16.64 0.94
C VAL A 178 4.36 -16.44 -0.30
N PHE A 179 4.33 -15.25 -0.92
CA PHE A 179 5.12 -14.94 -2.13
C PHE A 179 6.61 -14.99 -1.82
N HIS A 180 7.02 -14.46 -0.67
CA HIS A 180 8.38 -14.59 -0.18
C HIS A 180 8.80 -16.05 -0.03
N ARG A 181 8.03 -16.86 0.72
CA ARG A 181 8.32 -18.29 0.94
C ARG A 181 8.40 -19.11 -0.36
N LEU A 182 7.62 -18.75 -1.38
CA LEU A 182 7.55 -19.44 -2.66
C LEU A 182 8.44 -18.80 -3.74
N ASN A 183 9.24 -17.80 -3.39
CA ASN A 183 10.10 -17.04 -4.32
C ASN A 183 9.33 -16.45 -5.52
N ILE A 184 8.10 -15.94 -5.28
CA ILE A 184 7.33 -15.21 -6.28
C ILE A 184 7.74 -13.74 -6.22
N PRO A 185 8.34 -13.18 -7.29
CA PRO A 185 8.72 -11.76 -7.28
C PRO A 185 7.47 -10.88 -7.26
N TYR A 186 7.41 -9.92 -6.34
CA TYR A 186 6.29 -8.98 -6.24
C TYR A 186 6.74 -7.55 -5.95
N ARG A 187 5.85 -6.60 -6.23
CA ARG A 187 5.97 -5.21 -5.81
C ARG A 187 4.66 -4.74 -5.17
N LEU A 188 4.76 -3.91 -4.15
CA LEU A 188 3.61 -3.26 -3.53
C LEU A 188 3.42 -1.85 -4.12
N LEU A 189 2.29 -1.59 -4.75
CA LEU A 189 1.97 -0.29 -5.33
C LEU A 189 1.20 0.56 -4.30
N GLY A 190 1.74 1.73 -3.99
CA GLY A 190 1.11 2.67 -3.03
C GLY A 190 1.32 2.32 -1.56
N GLY A 191 2.23 1.39 -1.25
CA GLY A 191 2.58 1.01 0.12
C GLY A 191 4.08 0.76 0.30
N VAL A 192 4.53 0.69 1.54
CA VAL A 192 5.88 0.25 1.90
C VAL A 192 5.85 -1.27 2.04
N ARG A 193 6.75 -1.99 1.35
CA ARG A 193 6.87 -3.45 1.49
C ARG A 193 7.11 -3.81 2.94
N PHE A 194 6.71 -5.02 3.33
CA PHE A 194 6.84 -5.48 4.70
C PHE A 194 8.28 -5.32 5.24
N PHE A 195 9.27 -5.80 4.50
CA PHE A 195 10.67 -5.74 4.90
C PHE A 195 11.30 -4.34 4.81
N ASP A 196 10.65 -3.37 4.15
CA ASP A 196 11.09 -1.97 4.06
C ASP A 196 10.49 -1.09 5.16
N ARG A 197 9.54 -1.59 5.95
CA ARG A 197 8.93 -0.88 7.07
C ARG A 197 9.95 -0.55 8.14
N ALA A 198 9.84 0.63 8.73
CA ALA A 198 10.86 1.16 9.65
C ALA A 198 11.14 0.21 10.81
N GLU A 199 10.09 -0.27 11.49
CA GLU A 199 10.18 -1.19 12.62
C GLU A 199 10.78 -2.54 12.23
N VAL A 200 10.43 -3.06 11.04
CA VAL A 200 10.99 -4.32 10.54
C VAL A 200 12.48 -4.14 10.22
N ARG A 201 12.85 -3.07 9.53
CA ARG A 201 14.26 -2.75 9.22
C ARG A 201 15.10 -2.50 10.47
N ASP A 202 14.52 -1.93 11.52
CA ASP A 202 15.22 -1.75 12.80
C ASP A 202 15.53 -3.09 13.44
N LEU A 203 14.56 -4.00 13.52
CA LEU A 203 14.75 -5.33 14.08
C LEU A 203 15.70 -6.18 13.25
N LEU A 204 15.59 -6.12 11.91
CA LEU A 204 16.55 -6.78 11.02
C LEU A 204 17.98 -6.23 11.21
N ALA A 205 18.15 -4.93 11.46
CA ALA A 205 19.47 -4.37 11.75
C ALA A 205 20.04 -4.89 13.08
N TYR A 206 19.22 -5.11 14.11
CA TYR A 206 19.67 -5.78 15.33
C TYR A 206 20.05 -7.24 15.08
N LEU A 207 19.29 -7.97 14.27
CA LEU A 207 19.63 -9.33 13.87
C LEU A 207 20.92 -9.38 13.05
N THR A 208 21.10 -8.42 12.14
CA THR A 208 22.35 -8.28 11.37
C THR A 208 23.56 -8.02 12.29
N LEU A 209 23.38 -7.22 13.36
CA LEU A 209 24.39 -6.99 14.37
C LEU A 209 24.73 -8.27 15.17
N ALA A 210 23.73 -9.10 15.44
CA ALA A 210 23.94 -10.39 16.09
C ALA A 210 24.77 -11.33 15.21
N ASP A 211 24.50 -11.35 13.90
CA ASP A 211 25.25 -12.18 12.93
C ASP A 211 26.65 -11.59 12.65
N ASN A 212 26.70 -10.31 12.27
CA ASN A 212 27.95 -9.62 11.90
C ASN A 212 28.11 -8.28 12.66
N PRO A 213 28.78 -8.27 13.83
CA PRO A 213 29.04 -7.06 14.59
C PRO A 213 29.88 -5.99 13.88
N ALA A 214 30.62 -6.36 12.85
CA ALA A 214 31.45 -5.45 12.06
C ALA A 214 30.64 -4.63 11.04
N TYR A 215 29.38 -4.95 10.79
CA TYR A 215 28.58 -4.30 9.76
C TYR A 215 28.09 -2.92 10.21
N THR A 216 28.89 -1.90 9.93
CA THR A 216 28.67 -0.49 10.31
C THR A 216 27.28 0.06 9.93
N PRO A 217 26.68 -0.23 8.76
CA PRO A 217 25.33 0.28 8.44
C PRO A 217 24.25 -0.15 9.43
N ALA A 218 24.31 -1.38 9.94
CA ALA A 218 23.37 -1.85 10.96
C ALA A 218 23.56 -1.09 12.27
N VAL A 219 24.82 -0.88 12.70
CA VAL A 219 25.12 -0.06 13.89
C VAL A 219 24.53 1.34 13.75
N LEU A 220 24.82 2.03 12.66
CA LEU A 220 24.33 3.38 12.40
C LEU A 220 22.81 3.48 12.47
N ARG A 221 22.12 2.46 11.97
CA ARG A 221 20.66 2.41 11.97
C ARG A 221 20.09 2.35 13.40
N VAL A 222 20.64 1.50 14.26
CA VAL A 222 20.02 1.20 15.57
C VAL A 222 20.72 1.80 16.77
N LEU A 223 21.85 2.51 16.60
CA LEU A 223 22.62 3.11 17.68
C LEU A 223 21.76 4.01 18.60
N ASN A 224 20.80 4.72 18.04
CA ASN A 224 19.85 5.57 18.78
C ASN A 224 18.37 5.19 18.54
N VAL A 225 18.09 3.95 18.17
CA VAL A 225 16.74 3.42 18.01
C VAL A 225 16.60 2.15 18.84
N PRO A 226 15.77 2.16 19.88
CA PRO A 226 15.06 3.27 20.54
C PRO A 226 15.98 4.40 21.03
N LYS A 227 15.41 5.57 21.29
CA LYS A 227 16.18 6.76 21.70
C LYS A 227 17.02 6.49 22.97
N ARG A 228 18.36 6.70 22.87
CA ARG A 228 19.33 6.54 23.98
C ARG A 228 20.02 7.87 24.34
N GLY A 229 19.59 8.99 23.75
CA GLY A 229 20.25 10.29 23.96
C GLY A 229 21.52 10.48 23.11
N ILE A 230 21.73 9.66 22.08
CA ILE A 230 22.82 9.79 21.12
C ILE A 230 22.33 10.62 19.93
N GLY A 231 22.56 11.93 19.95
CA GLY A 231 22.09 12.83 18.91
C GLY A 231 22.84 12.65 17.58
N PRO A 232 22.29 13.17 16.45
CA PRO A 232 22.86 13.01 15.10
C PRO A 232 24.31 13.47 15.00
N GLN A 233 24.69 14.57 15.66
CA GLN A 233 26.07 15.08 15.69
C GLN A 233 27.02 14.09 16.38
N SER A 234 26.58 13.46 17.47
CA SER A 234 27.38 12.45 18.16
C SER A 234 27.54 11.19 17.31
N VAL A 235 26.51 10.78 16.58
CA VAL A 235 26.58 9.65 15.64
C VAL A 235 27.59 9.93 14.54
N GLN A 236 27.55 11.12 13.93
CA GLN A 236 28.49 11.53 12.88
C GLN A 236 29.93 11.57 13.40
N MET A 237 30.15 12.15 14.59
CA MET A 237 31.46 12.21 15.23
C MET A 237 32.06 10.82 15.47
N LEU A 238 31.27 9.90 16.04
CA LEU A 238 31.70 8.54 16.34
C LEU A 238 31.98 7.74 15.04
N ALA A 239 31.14 7.90 14.02
CA ALA A 239 31.33 7.26 12.73
C ALA A 239 32.60 7.77 12.02
N ALA A 240 32.85 9.10 12.03
CA ALA A 240 34.06 9.68 11.48
C ALA A 240 35.35 9.23 12.21
N ALA A 241 35.29 9.09 13.53
CA ALA A 241 36.41 8.59 14.32
C ALA A 241 36.73 7.12 13.98
N ALA A 242 35.71 6.26 13.91
CA ALA A 242 35.87 4.87 13.50
C ALA A 242 36.45 4.72 12.09
N GLN A 243 36.01 5.58 11.17
CA GLN A 243 36.54 5.62 9.79
C GLN A 243 38.02 6.06 9.75
N HIS A 244 38.37 7.07 10.54
CA HIS A 244 39.74 7.54 10.65
C HIS A 244 40.68 6.46 11.22
N GLU A 245 40.21 5.71 12.20
CA GLU A 245 40.93 4.58 12.81
C GLU A 245 40.93 3.31 11.93
N GLN A 246 40.16 3.30 10.85
CA GLN A 246 39.96 2.15 9.95
C GLN A 246 39.46 0.88 10.67
N VAL A 247 38.60 1.03 11.68
CA VAL A 247 37.98 -0.06 12.44
C VAL A 247 36.47 -0.05 12.28
N PRO A 248 35.79 -1.21 12.45
CA PRO A 248 34.32 -1.25 12.49
C PRO A 248 33.77 -0.33 13.58
N LEU A 249 32.63 0.31 13.31
CA LEU A 249 32.06 1.28 14.25
C LEU A 249 31.81 0.68 15.64
N LEU A 250 31.27 -0.54 15.73
CA LEU A 250 31.02 -1.18 17.04
C LEU A 250 32.32 -1.41 17.83
N THR A 251 33.40 -1.78 17.14
CA THR A 251 34.74 -1.94 17.73
C THR A 251 35.24 -0.61 18.30
N HIS A 252 35.11 0.48 17.53
CA HIS A 252 35.46 1.83 18.02
C HIS A 252 34.62 2.22 19.24
N LEU A 253 33.30 1.98 19.21
CA LEU A 253 32.40 2.26 20.34
C LEU A 253 32.77 1.49 21.60
N ALA A 254 33.22 0.26 21.47
CA ALA A 254 33.63 -0.57 22.62
C ALA A 254 34.92 -0.05 23.31
N HIS A 255 35.81 0.57 22.55
CA HIS A 255 37.11 1.05 23.06
C HIS A 255 37.13 2.55 23.37
N THR A 256 36.07 3.29 23.01
CA THR A 256 36.06 4.74 23.26
C THR A 256 35.79 5.08 24.74
N HIS A 257 36.62 5.95 25.30
CA HIS A 257 36.50 6.39 26.69
C HIS A 257 36.42 7.92 26.84
N ALA A 258 36.83 8.67 25.85
CA ALA A 258 36.92 10.13 25.88
C ALA A 258 35.61 10.82 25.50
N LEU A 259 34.47 10.37 26.05
CA LEU A 259 33.14 10.94 25.78
C LEU A 259 32.57 11.60 27.04
N ARG A 260 31.62 12.51 26.87
CA ARG A 260 30.84 13.04 28.01
C ARG A 260 30.16 11.91 28.76
N PRO A 261 30.07 11.96 30.09
CA PRO A 261 29.59 10.81 30.90
C PRO A 261 28.22 10.25 30.49
N ALA A 262 27.27 11.10 30.07
CA ALA A 262 25.95 10.65 29.62
C ALA A 262 26.03 9.91 28.29
N LEU A 263 26.80 10.43 27.32
CA LEU A 263 27.01 9.80 26.02
C LEU A 263 27.76 8.48 26.16
N LEU A 264 28.79 8.44 27.04
CA LEU A 264 29.55 7.22 27.29
C LEU A 264 28.69 6.10 27.89
N ARG A 265 27.79 6.43 28.81
CA ARG A 265 26.82 5.44 29.35
C ARG A 265 25.90 4.91 28.27
N ALA A 266 25.37 5.78 27.41
CA ALA A 266 24.48 5.37 26.31
C ALA A 266 25.19 4.46 25.30
N VAL A 267 26.44 4.81 24.94
CA VAL A 267 27.27 4.01 24.03
C VAL A 267 27.59 2.65 24.64
N ARG A 268 28.02 2.60 25.91
CA ARG A 268 28.30 1.33 26.59
C ARG A 268 27.08 0.43 26.67
N SER A 269 25.92 0.96 27.06
CA SER A 269 24.68 0.19 27.10
C SER A 269 24.33 -0.40 25.73
N PHE A 270 24.57 0.34 24.62
CA PHE A 270 24.36 -0.20 23.29
C PHE A 270 25.36 -1.31 22.92
N VAL A 271 26.63 -1.13 23.27
CA VAL A 271 27.70 -2.12 23.04
C VAL A 271 27.38 -3.41 23.79
N ASP A 272 26.94 -3.31 25.06
CA ASP A 272 26.55 -4.46 25.87
C ASP A 272 25.41 -5.25 25.23
N ILE A 273 24.36 -4.55 24.71
CA ILE A 273 23.28 -5.16 23.97
C ILE A 273 23.79 -5.88 22.72
N ALA A 274 24.66 -5.24 21.94
CA ALA A 274 25.20 -5.84 20.72
C ALA A 274 26.02 -7.11 20.98
N HIS A 275 26.85 -7.10 22.05
CA HIS A 275 27.64 -8.26 22.46
C HIS A 275 26.75 -9.40 22.96
N GLU A 276 25.70 -9.11 23.73
CA GLU A 276 24.76 -10.12 24.20
C GLU A 276 24.03 -10.78 23.05
N LEU A 277 23.54 -9.98 22.09
CA LEU A 277 22.88 -10.51 20.90
C LEU A 277 23.82 -11.38 20.05
N HIS A 278 25.07 -10.96 19.89
CA HIS A 278 26.07 -11.76 19.16
C HIS A 278 26.37 -13.09 19.86
N ALA A 279 26.40 -13.12 21.17
CA ALA A 279 26.58 -14.35 21.94
C ALA A 279 25.43 -15.36 21.71
N LEU A 280 24.22 -14.83 21.44
CA LEU A 280 23.01 -15.62 21.21
C LEU A 280 22.74 -15.91 19.72
N ARG A 281 23.64 -15.60 18.79
CA ARG A 281 23.44 -15.71 17.32
C ARG A 281 23.04 -17.09 16.81
N HIS A 282 23.28 -18.14 17.59
CA HIS A 282 22.91 -19.53 17.26
C HIS A 282 21.59 -19.98 17.88
N ALA A 283 20.92 -19.11 18.65
CA ALA A 283 19.57 -19.37 19.15
C ALA A 283 18.53 -19.33 18.02
N PRO A 284 17.35 -19.91 18.21
CA PRO A 284 16.23 -19.74 17.28
C PRO A 284 15.98 -18.25 17.00
N VAL A 285 15.75 -17.90 15.73
CA VAL A 285 15.65 -16.49 15.30
C VAL A 285 14.51 -15.76 16.01
N ALA A 286 13.40 -16.45 16.26
CA ALA A 286 12.27 -15.90 17.02
C ALA A 286 12.66 -15.54 18.47
N ASP A 287 13.45 -16.40 19.14
CA ASP A 287 13.93 -16.15 20.52
C ASP A 287 14.90 -14.97 20.54
N LEU A 288 15.73 -14.86 19.50
CA LEU A 288 16.64 -13.72 19.35
C LEU A 288 15.86 -12.41 19.16
N LEU A 289 14.78 -12.40 18.35
CA LEU A 289 13.89 -11.25 18.22
C LEU A 289 13.22 -10.87 19.53
N HIS A 290 12.71 -11.84 20.30
CA HIS A 290 12.16 -11.59 21.62
C HIS A 290 13.21 -10.98 22.55
N ARG A 291 14.47 -11.45 22.47
CA ARG A 291 15.57 -10.88 23.26
C ARG A 291 15.88 -9.45 22.85
N VAL A 292 15.89 -9.14 21.54
CA VAL A 292 16.03 -7.75 21.03
C VAL A 292 14.94 -6.86 21.63
N LEU A 293 13.67 -7.26 21.52
CA LEU A 293 12.53 -6.49 22.04
C LEU A 293 12.68 -6.20 23.55
N HIS A 294 13.08 -7.20 24.33
CA HIS A 294 13.26 -7.07 25.77
C HIS A 294 14.43 -6.14 26.13
N LEU A 295 15.64 -6.36 25.55
CA LEU A 295 16.84 -5.60 25.87
C LEU A 295 16.72 -4.13 25.47
N THR A 296 16.05 -3.87 24.37
CA THR A 296 15.91 -2.51 23.80
C THR A 296 14.66 -1.79 24.27
N ARG A 297 13.70 -2.49 24.89
CA ARG A 297 12.35 -1.99 25.20
C ARG A 297 11.65 -1.43 23.93
N TYR A 298 11.78 -2.15 22.84
CA TYR A 298 11.31 -1.67 21.53
C TYR A 298 9.78 -1.51 21.48
N GLU A 299 9.03 -2.35 22.19
CA GLU A 299 7.58 -2.22 22.33
C GLU A 299 7.18 -0.88 22.95
N GLU A 300 7.85 -0.47 24.04
CA GLU A 300 7.60 0.84 24.69
C GLU A 300 7.90 2.00 23.73
N HIS A 301 8.91 1.84 22.88
CA HIS A 301 9.24 2.81 21.83
C HIS A 301 8.13 2.93 20.79
N LEU A 302 7.56 1.83 20.33
CA LEU A 302 6.46 1.83 19.36
C LEU A 302 5.18 2.43 19.96
N ARG A 303 4.88 2.19 21.21
CA ARG A 303 3.70 2.74 21.91
C ARG A 303 3.66 4.27 21.96
N GLN A 304 4.77 4.96 21.67
CA GLN A 304 4.84 6.41 21.59
C GLN A 304 4.39 6.97 20.23
N THR A 305 4.09 6.12 19.26
CA THR A 305 3.65 6.52 17.92
C THR A 305 2.14 6.41 17.78
N SER A 306 1.54 7.21 16.90
CA SER A 306 0.09 7.22 16.65
C SER A 306 -0.43 5.93 16.00
N ASP A 307 0.46 5.14 15.38
CA ASP A 307 0.18 3.91 14.65
C ASP A 307 0.77 2.66 15.37
N ALA A 308 0.91 2.75 16.69
CA ALA A 308 1.56 1.74 17.53
C ALA A 308 1.03 0.32 17.31
N ASP A 309 -0.29 0.13 17.29
CA ASP A 309 -0.91 -1.18 17.13
C ASP A 309 -0.55 -1.81 15.77
N THR A 310 -0.61 -1.01 14.69
CA THR A 310 -0.24 -1.48 13.36
C THR A 310 1.24 -1.86 13.27
N ARG A 311 2.13 -1.07 13.87
CA ARG A 311 3.57 -1.38 13.91
C ARG A 311 3.87 -2.60 14.77
N TRP A 312 3.15 -2.75 15.88
CA TRP A 312 3.28 -3.93 16.71
C TRP A 312 2.86 -5.20 15.98
N ASP A 313 1.77 -5.15 15.22
CA ASP A 313 1.38 -6.26 14.35
C ASP A 313 2.48 -6.64 13.35
N HIS A 314 3.22 -5.66 12.78
CA HIS A 314 4.36 -5.94 11.91
C HIS A 314 5.49 -6.66 12.64
N VAL A 315 5.72 -6.31 13.90
CA VAL A 315 6.72 -6.99 14.77
C VAL A 315 6.30 -8.43 15.02
N GLN A 316 5.03 -8.67 15.35
CA GLN A 316 4.51 -10.03 15.59
C GLN A 316 4.62 -10.89 14.33
N GLU A 317 4.32 -10.33 13.17
CA GLU A 317 4.48 -11.02 11.88
C GLU A 317 5.94 -11.37 11.60
N LEU A 318 6.89 -10.45 11.89
CA LEU A 318 8.31 -10.73 11.72
C LEU A 318 8.76 -11.90 12.62
N ILE A 319 8.26 -11.97 13.85
CA ILE A 319 8.52 -13.08 14.78
C ILE A 319 7.94 -14.39 14.21
N HIS A 320 6.72 -14.33 13.70
CA HIS A 320 6.08 -15.50 13.09
C HIS A 320 6.90 -16.03 11.90
N LEU A 321 7.33 -15.15 10.99
CA LEU A 321 8.21 -15.52 9.86
C LEU A 321 9.53 -16.13 10.34
N ALA A 322 10.08 -15.59 11.43
CA ALA A 322 11.32 -16.07 12.03
C ALA A 322 11.21 -17.50 12.60
N THR A 323 10.01 -17.93 13.06
CA THR A 323 9.80 -19.32 13.55
C THR A 323 9.95 -20.38 12.48
N ALA A 324 9.73 -20.02 11.20
CA ALA A 324 9.83 -20.93 10.07
C ALA A 324 11.27 -21.02 9.49
N SER A 325 12.20 -20.20 9.98
CA SER A 325 13.56 -20.13 9.44
C SER A 325 14.50 -21.08 10.17
N PRO A 326 15.39 -21.79 9.46
CA PRO A 326 16.28 -22.76 10.05
C PRO A 326 17.38 -22.13 10.91
N ASP A 327 17.89 -20.96 10.51
CA ASP A 327 18.96 -20.23 11.18
C ASP A 327 18.94 -18.74 10.84
N LEU A 328 19.76 -17.94 11.55
CA LEU A 328 19.82 -16.49 11.42
C LEU A 328 20.31 -16.03 10.04
N SER A 329 21.35 -16.66 9.50
CA SER A 329 21.92 -16.26 8.21
C SER A 329 20.93 -16.47 7.07
N SER A 330 20.28 -17.64 7.03
CA SER A 330 19.22 -17.94 6.06
C SER A 330 18.04 -16.95 6.16
N PHE A 331 17.66 -16.54 7.37
CA PHE A 331 16.61 -15.55 7.59
C PHE A 331 17.00 -14.17 7.05
N LEU A 332 18.22 -13.72 7.33
CA LEU A 332 18.74 -12.44 6.86
C LEU A 332 18.89 -12.39 5.33
N GLU A 333 19.43 -13.47 4.72
CA GLU A 333 19.54 -13.58 3.26
C GLU A 333 18.17 -13.51 2.59
N SER A 334 17.20 -14.26 3.09
CA SER A 334 15.85 -14.26 2.54
C SER A 334 15.19 -12.89 2.69
N SER A 335 15.36 -12.22 3.82
CA SER A 335 14.84 -10.87 4.07
C SER A 335 15.51 -9.81 3.18
N ALA A 336 16.80 -9.95 2.90
CA ALA A 336 17.53 -9.06 1.99
C ALA A 336 17.04 -9.22 0.54
N LEU A 337 16.85 -10.45 0.06
CA LEU A 337 16.29 -10.72 -1.26
C LEU A 337 14.87 -10.17 -1.43
N ALA A 338 14.07 -10.18 -0.39
CA ALA A 338 12.72 -9.59 -0.41
C ALA A 338 12.73 -8.06 -0.41
N SER A 339 13.77 -7.44 0.15
CA SER A 339 13.94 -5.98 0.20
C SER A 339 14.57 -5.40 -1.06
N ASP A 340 15.32 -6.19 -1.83
CA ASP A 340 15.98 -5.71 -3.03
C ASP A 340 14.91 -5.27 -4.05
N PRO A 341 14.90 -4.00 -4.52
CA PRO A 341 14.06 -3.62 -5.63
C PRO A 341 14.54 -4.44 -6.81
N ALA A 342 13.88 -5.58 -7.02
CA ALA A 342 14.21 -6.46 -8.13
C ALA A 342 14.37 -5.57 -9.37
N THR A 343 15.58 -5.53 -9.91
CA THR A 343 15.89 -5.10 -11.27
C THR A 343 15.10 -5.96 -12.29
N ASN A 344 14.34 -6.90 -11.78
CA ASN A 344 13.44 -7.77 -12.48
C ASN A 344 12.18 -7.01 -12.86
N THR A 345 12.11 -6.56 -14.11
CA THR A 345 10.96 -5.89 -14.71
C THR A 345 9.68 -6.74 -14.67
N SER A 346 9.78 -8.03 -14.37
CA SER A 346 8.66 -8.98 -14.31
C SER A 346 8.36 -9.40 -12.87
N CYS A 347 7.44 -8.69 -12.21
CA CYS A 347 6.96 -9.02 -10.87
C CYS A 347 5.44 -8.87 -10.77
N VAL A 348 4.79 -9.65 -9.88
CA VAL A 348 3.37 -9.50 -9.56
C VAL A 348 3.14 -8.16 -8.86
N THR A 349 2.11 -7.44 -9.27
CA THR A 349 1.72 -6.19 -8.58
C THR A 349 0.71 -6.49 -7.50
N ILE A 350 1.03 -6.18 -6.25
CA ILE A 350 0.05 -6.12 -5.15
C ILE A 350 -0.33 -4.66 -4.97
N SER A 351 -1.63 -4.35 -4.99
CA SER A 351 -2.12 -2.97 -4.92
C SER A 351 -3.44 -2.89 -4.16
N THR A 352 -3.79 -1.71 -3.67
CA THR A 352 -5.17 -1.47 -3.27
C THR A 352 -6.06 -1.23 -4.48
N CYS A 353 -7.36 -1.56 -4.36
CA CYS A 353 -8.34 -1.31 -5.42
C CYS A 353 -8.39 0.17 -5.82
N HIS A 354 -8.22 1.09 -4.87
CA HIS A 354 -8.14 2.53 -5.15
C HIS A 354 -6.91 2.91 -5.99
N ALA A 355 -5.74 2.41 -5.63
CA ALA A 355 -4.50 2.70 -6.34
C ALA A 355 -4.40 1.98 -7.70
N ALA A 356 -5.24 0.98 -7.92
CA ALA A 356 -5.36 0.27 -9.19
C ALA A 356 -6.24 1.00 -10.23
N LYS A 357 -6.96 2.08 -9.85
CA LYS A 357 -7.72 2.89 -10.80
C LYS A 357 -6.80 3.45 -11.88
N GLY A 358 -7.22 3.36 -13.13
CA GLY A 358 -6.41 3.75 -14.30
C GLY A 358 -5.40 2.68 -14.77
N LEU A 359 -5.16 1.62 -13.96
CA LEU A 359 -4.28 0.51 -14.33
C LEU A 359 -5.10 -0.69 -14.85
N GLU A 360 -4.41 -1.66 -15.48
CA GLU A 360 -5.03 -2.88 -15.98
C GLU A 360 -4.01 -4.01 -16.12
N TRP A 361 -4.47 -5.25 -16.00
CA TRP A 361 -3.63 -6.44 -16.12
C TRP A 361 -4.39 -7.57 -16.83
N PRO A 362 -3.69 -8.42 -17.59
CA PRO A 362 -4.28 -9.63 -18.17
C PRO A 362 -4.98 -10.52 -17.14
N ILE A 363 -4.37 -10.71 -15.97
CA ILE A 363 -4.87 -11.58 -14.91
C ILE A 363 -4.94 -10.82 -13.59
N VAL A 364 -6.12 -10.80 -12.98
CA VAL A 364 -6.36 -10.14 -11.68
C VAL A 364 -6.87 -11.13 -10.67
N PHE A 365 -6.26 -11.11 -9.49
CA PHE A 365 -6.72 -11.79 -8.28
C PHE A 365 -7.31 -10.76 -7.34
N LEU A 366 -8.55 -10.97 -6.93
CA LEU A 366 -9.30 -10.10 -6.03
C LEU A 366 -9.71 -10.90 -4.79
N PRO A 367 -8.82 -11.01 -3.79
CA PRO A 367 -9.09 -11.73 -2.55
C PRO A 367 -9.84 -10.86 -1.54
N ALA A 368 -10.29 -11.48 -0.46
CA ALA A 368 -11.00 -10.86 0.64
C ALA A 368 -12.32 -10.17 0.20
N VAL A 369 -13.02 -10.75 -0.79
CA VAL A 369 -14.34 -10.26 -1.19
C VAL A 369 -15.39 -10.80 -0.23
N GLU A 370 -15.40 -10.25 0.98
CA GLU A 370 -16.22 -10.71 2.10
C GLU A 370 -16.85 -9.55 2.86
N HIS A 371 -17.91 -9.85 3.62
CA HIS A 371 -18.57 -8.87 4.48
C HIS A 371 -17.61 -8.24 5.48
N GLY A 372 -17.64 -6.91 5.60
CA GLY A 372 -16.74 -6.13 6.44
C GLY A 372 -15.42 -5.72 5.74
N VAL A 373 -15.15 -6.28 4.55
CA VAL A 373 -14.10 -5.84 3.63
C VAL A 373 -14.72 -5.20 2.39
N PHE A 374 -15.71 -5.85 1.76
CA PHE A 374 -16.58 -5.31 0.73
C PHE A 374 -18.06 -5.59 1.09
N PRO A 375 -18.81 -4.60 1.61
CA PRO A 375 -18.43 -3.23 1.96
C PRO A 375 -17.49 -3.19 3.18
N PHE A 376 -16.68 -2.13 3.23
CA PHE A 376 -15.77 -1.91 4.34
C PHE A 376 -16.54 -1.69 5.65
N TYR A 377 -16.09 -2.27 6.77
CA TYR A 377 -16.81 -2.30 8.04
C TYR A 377 -17.14 -0.93 8.65
N ARG A 378 -16.47 0.15 8.19
CA ARG A 378 -16.74 1.52 8.63
C ARG A 378 -17.83 2.22 7.82
N CYS A 379 -18.28 1.62 6.72
CA CYS A 379 -19.34 2.18 5.92
C CYS A 379 -20.68 2.07 6.67
N SER A 380 -21.33 3.20 6.89
CA SER A 380 -22.56 3.33 7.68
C SER A 380 -23.74 3.90 6.90
N THR A 381 -23.46 4.58 5.78
CA THR A 381 -24.48 5.24 4.97
C THR A 381 -24.74 4.48 3.65
N PRO A 382 -25.94 4.62 3.07
CA PRO A 382 -26.23 4.04 1.76
C PRO A 382 -25.29 4.55 0.65
N ASP A 383 -24.83 5.80 0.74
CA ASP A 383 -23.90 6.39 -0.25
C ASP A 383 -22.53 5.73 -0.16
N GLU A 384 -21.99 5.50 1.03
CA GLU A 384 -20.75 4.77 1.24
C GLU A 384 -20.84 3.33 0.74
N HIS A 385 -21.98 2.64 0.95
CA HIS A 385 -22.19 1.31 0.41
C HIS A 385 -22.23 1.31 -1.13
N ARG A 386 -22.80 2.34 -1.76
CA ARG A 386 -22.76 2.49 -3.22
C ARG A 386 -21.34 2.73 -3.73
N GLU A 387 -20.54 3.52 -3.00
CA GLU A 387 -19.13 3.74 -3.35
C GLU A 387 -18.30 2.45 -3.23
N GLU A 388 -18.52 1.65 -2.18
CA GLU A 388 -17.88 0.34 -2.05
C GLU A 388 -18.24 -0.62 -3.18
N ARG A 389 -19.48 -0.56 -3.65
CA ARG A 389 -19.93 -1.33 -4.82
C ARG A 389 -19.21 -0.88 -6.10
N ARG A 390 -19.08 0.44 -6.31
CA ARG A 390 -18.29 0.99 -7.41
C ARG A 390 -16.81 0.62 -7.31
N LEU A 391 -16.26 0.59 -6.08
CA LEU A 391 -14.87 0.17 -5.87
C LEU A 391 -14.66 -1.29 -6.25
N LEU A 392 -15.59 -2.19 -5.91
CA LEU A 392 -15.53 -3.59 -6.32
C LEU A 392 -15.63 -3.70 -7.86
N TYR A 393 -16.55 -2.97 -8.48
CA TYR A 393 -16.67 -2.89 -9.94
C TYR A 393 -15.37 -2.40 -10.61
N VAL A 394 -14.78 -1.33 -10.10
CA VAL A 394 -13.48 -0.82 -10.59
C VAL A 394 -12.42 -1.91 -10.48
N ALA A 395 -12.30 -2.60 -9.34
CA ALA A 395 -11.32 -3.65 -9.15
C ALA A 395 -11.51 -4.82 -10.12
N MET A 396 -12.75 -5.28 -10.34
CA MET A 396 -13.07 -6.36 -11.28
C MET A 396 -12.71 -5.97 -12.71
N THR A 397 -13.04 -4.74 -13.12
CA THR A 397 -12.77 -4.21 -14.48
C THR A 397 -11.31 -3.84 -14.72
N ARG A 398 -10.39 -4.09 -13.77
CA ARG A 398 -8.94 -4.02 -14.03
C ARG A 398 -8.43 -5.28 -14.74
N ALA A 399 -9.21 -6.36 -14.76
CA ALA A 399 -8.88 -7.59 -15.46
C ALA A 399 -9.22 -7.49 -16.95
N GLN A 400 -8.27 -7.94 -17.78
CA GLN A 400 -8.46 -8.01 -19.24
C GLN A 400 -9.01 -9.38 -19.67
N THR A 401 -8.34 -10.47 -19.25
CA THR A 401 -8.63 -11.82 -19.76
C THR A 401 -9.11 -12.78 -18.69
N GLN A 402 -8.59 -12.69 -17.45
CA GLN A 402 -8.94 -13.63 -16.38
C GLN A 402 -9.11 -12.91 -15.04
N LEU A 403 -10.20 -13.21 -14.35
CA LEU A 403 -10.51 -12.70 -13.01
C LEU A 403 -10.72 -13.86 -12.03
N TYR A 404 -10.01 -13.78 -10.91
CA TYR A 404 -10.19 -14.64 -9.74
C TYR A 404 -10.73 -13.80 -8.59
N VAL A 405 -11.81 -14.24 -7.98
CA VAL A 405 -12.42 -13.63 -6.79
C VAL A 405 -12.37 -14.65 -5.67
N SER A 406 -11.93 -14.26 -4.49
CA SER A 406 -11.91 -15.19 -3.35
C SER A 406 -12.29 -14.50 -2.04
N TRP A 407 -12.71 -15.30 -1.09
CA TRP A 407 -13.03 -14.90 0.27
C TRP A 407 -12.68 -16.02 1.25
N ALA A 408 -12.46 -15.68 2.53
CA ALA A 408 -12.10 -16.65 3.56
C ALA A 408 -13.22 -16.80 4.59
N HIS A 409 -13.45 -18.05 5.08
CA HIS A 409 -14.45 -18.31 6.13
C HIS A 409 -14.08 -17.65 7.46
N ARG A 410 -12.78 -17.45 7.73
CA ARG A 410 -12.31 -16.79 8.95
C ARG A 410 -11.04 -15.97 8.69
N ARG A 411 -10.87 -14.89 9.45
CA ARG A 411 -9.66 -14.07 9.44
C ARG A 411 -9.21 -13.72 10.85
N LEU A 412 -7.92 -13.58 11.03
CA LEU A 412 -7.34 -13.04 12.25
C LEU A 412 -7.51 -11.52 12.23
N VAL A 413 -8.25 -10.97 13.19
CA VAL A 413 -8.49 -9.53 13.35
C VAL A 413 -8.15 -9.16 14.79
N LEU A 414 -7.19 -8.25 15.01
CA LEU A 414 -6.73 -7.85 16.35
C LEU A 414 -6.38 -9.04 17.24
N SER A 415 -5.70 -10.05 16.67
CA SER A 415 -5.29 -11.30 17.35
C SER A 415 -6.43 -12.26 17.72
N GLU A 416 -7.65 -12.03 17.26
CA GLU A 416 -8.79 -12.92 17.43
C GLU A 416 -9.30 -13.46 16.08
N TRP A 417 -9.68 -14.73 16.06
CA TRP A 417 -10.31 -15.32 14.88
C TRP A 417 -11.76 -14.83 14.76
N SER A 418 -12.09 -14.30 13.60
CA SER A 418 -13.43 -13.81 13.26
C SER A 418 -13.98 -14.56 12.04
N ASP A 419 -15.15 -15.14 12.19
CA ASP A 419 -15.88 -15.75 11.08
C ASP A 419 -16.33 -14.69 10.08
N ARG A 420 -16.27 -15.05 8.80
CA ARG A 420 -16.61 -14.19 7.67
C ARG A 420 -17.66 -14.86 6.78
N ALA A 421 -18.49 -14.04 6.18
CA ALA A 421 -19.42 -14.41 5.11
C ALA A 421 -18.95 -13.76 3.79
N PRO A 422 -19.33 -14.31 2.63
CA PRO A 422 -19.04 -13.68 1.36
C PRO A 422 -19.61 -12.25 1.31
N SER A 423 -19.06 -11.41 0.47
CA SER A 423 -19.59 -10.06 0.23
C SER A 423 -21.07 -10.12 -0.20
N PRO A 424 -21.93 -9.22 0.26
CA PRO A 424 -23.31 -9.12 -0.21
C PRO A 424 -23.43 -8.55 -1.63
N PHE A 425 -22.32 -8.16 -2.25
CA PHE A 425 -22.28 -7.56 -3.60
C PHE A 425 -22.17 -8.55 -4.77
#